data_8d93a673794040053ffee0322c0ca336
#
_entry.id   8d93a673794040053ffee0322c0ca336
#
_cell.length_a   1.000
_cell.length_b   1.000
_cell.length_c   1.000
_cell.angle_alpha   90.00
_cell.angle_beta   90.00
_cell.angle_gamma   90.00
#
_symmetry.space_group_name_H-M   'P 1'
#
loop_
_entity.id
_entity.type
_entity.pdbx_description
1 polymer ?
#
loop_
_entity_poly.entity_id
_entity_poly.type
_entity_poly.pdbx_seq_one_letter_code
_entity_poly.pdbx_strand_id
1 'polypeptide(L)'
;MIGGSISLWRKLARVCALTSFFAAGVAALTLAPLGKSYQDATPDTDAALLDGFRHVEVASVSDALEQISGRKMYMSQRMRPIFPTKFAGFAVTVLLKKESNHDPNALAGMLAAIDQGPANSVYVMVVEDGANIAGMGGLMGTAMHVRNFSGAVIDGGVRDVAYLNKIGFPVYSLGIVPSTSISHYRFAGANIPVVCDGVPVNAGDIVAADADGVIVIPRASAAQALKLAQELDFKEHSMYAIIEKFKSIEEAVKQFGRL
;
A
#
# COMPACT_ATOMS: atom_id res chain seq x y z
N MET A 1 -52.77 39.48 -39.59
CA MET A 1 -52.88 40.80 -38.92
C MET A 1 -51.49 41.09 -38.44
N ILE A 2 -50.77 41.95 -39.15
CA ILE A 2 -50.44 43.34 -38.78
C ILE A 2 -49.37 43.29 -37.68
N GLY A 3 -48.13 43.71 -37.80
CA GLY A 3 -47.45 44.73 -38.61
C GLY A 3 -46.23 45.08 -37.78
N GLY A 4 -45.25 45.40 -38.30
CA GLY A 4 -44.60 46.56 -38.84
C GLY A 4 -43.39 46.89 -38.04
N SER A 5 -42.31 47.07 -38.61
CA SER A 5 -41.73 48.15 -39.41
C SER A 5 -40.61 48.86 -38.70
N ILE A 6 -39.37 48.76 -39.23
CA ILE A 6 -38.63 49.84 -39.94
C ILE A 6 -38.08 50.93 -38.97
N SER A 7 -36.76 51.17 -38.94
CA SER A 7 -35.95 52.07 -39.76
C SER A 7 -34.57 52.26 -39.17
N LEU A 8 -33.48 52.04 -39.81
CA LEU A 8 -32.83 52.83 -40.89
C LEU A 8 -32.40 54.22 -40.42
N TRP A 9 -31.18 54.53 -40.61
CA TRP A 9 -30.48 55.75 -41.06
C TRP A 9 -29.19 55.97 -40.31
N ARG A 10 -28.04 55.69 -40.98
CA ARG A 10 -27.18 56.64 -41.75
C ARG A 10 -26.39 57.60 -40.82
N LYS A 11 -25.15 57.81 -40.92
CA LYS A 11 -24.18 58.11 -41.98
C LYS A 11 -22.79 58.35 -41.37
N LEU A 12 -21.83 58.03 -42.06
CA LEU A 12 -20.69 58.64 -42.76
C LEU A 12 -19.40 58.79 -41.94
N ALA A 13 -18.48 58.04 -42.32
CA ALA A 13 -17.20 58.31 -43.00
C ALA A 13 -16.29 59.39 -42.40
N ARG A 14 -15.07 59.02 -42.07
CA ARG A 14 -13.87 59.72 -42.61
C ARG A 14 -12.64 58.76 -42.49
N VAL A 15 -11.99 58.66 -43.62
CA VAL A 15 -10.74 58.04 -43.93
C VAL A 15 -9.60 58.77 -43.24
N CYS A 16 -8.65 58.05 -42.68
CA CYS A 16 -7.22 58.44 -42.75
C CYS A 16 -6.37 57.18 -42.62
N ALA A 17 -5.62 56.93 -43.64
CA ALA A 17 -4.57 55.92 -43.75
C ALA A 17 -3.40 56.34 -42.87
N LEU A 18 -2.70 55.35 -42.32
CA LEU A 18 -1.22 55.38 -42.19
C LEU A 18 -0.68 54.02 -41.73
N THR A 19 -0.03 53.38 -42.65
CA THR A 19 1.21 52.59 -42.58
C THR A 19 1.43 51.52 -41.52
N SER A 20 1.45 50.33 -42.01
CA SER A 20 2.34 49.15 -41.78
C SER A 20 3.33 49.24 -40.61
N PHE A 21 3.20 48.30 -39.68
CA PHE A 21 4.33 47.60 -39.09
C PHE A 21 3.91 46.18 -38.75
N PHE A 22 4.29 45.25 -39.59
CA PHE A 22 4.28 43.83 -39.29
C PHE A 22 5.43 43.57 -38.33
N ALA A 23 5.15 43.47 -37.04
CA ALA A 23 6.06 42.87 -36.07
C ALA A 23 5.61 41.43 -35.88
N ALA A 24 6.32 40.50 -36.49
CA ALA A 24 6.19 39.06 -36.24
C ALA A 24 6.65 38.80 -34.79
N GLY A 25 5.69 38.73 -33.89
CA GLY A 25 5.90 38.25 -32.53
C GLY A 25 6.02 36.72 -32.58
N VAL A 26 7.27 36.24 -32.56
CA VAL A 26 7.54 34.82 -32.25
C VAL A 26 7.13 34.61 -30.79
N ALA A 27 5.98 34.07 -30.57
CA ALA A 27 5.58 33.58 -29.26
C ALA A 27 6.49 32.38 -28.95
N ALA A 28 7.54 32.63 -28.18
CA ALA A 28 8.32 31.57 -27.54
C ALA A 28 7.38 30.84 -26.57
N LEU A 29 6.88 29.66 -27.00
CA LEU A 29 6.25 28.70 -26.10
C LEU A 29 7.33 28.27 -25.12
N THR A 30 7.40 28.90 -23.97
CA THR A 30 8.16 28.37 -22.84
C THR A 30 7.44 27.14 -22.36
N LEU A 31 7.93 25.97 -22.79
CA LEU A 31 7.63 24.69 -22.15
C LEU A 31 8.03 24.84 -20.67
N ALA A 32 7.05 25.05 -19.81
CA ALA A 32 7.26 24.89 -18.38
C ALA A 32 7.71 23.44 -18.13
N PRO A 33 8.78 23.22 -17.35
CA PRO A 33 9.19 21.89 -17.05
C PRO A 33 8.07 21.21 -16.23
N LEU A 34 7.40 20.22 -16.80
CA LEU A 34 6.58 19.25 -16.10
C LEU A 34 7.53 18.29 -15.35
N GLY A 35 8.22 18.85 -14.37
CA GLY A 35 9.01 18.10 -13.42
C GLY A 35 8.55 18.56 -12.05
N LYS A 36 7.61 17.84 -11.44
CA LYS A 36 7.58 17.81 -9.97
C LYS A 36 8.95 17.28 -9.57
N SER A 37 9.81 18.17 -9.09
CA SER A 37 11.04 17.75 -8.44
C SER A 37 10.63 16.83 -7.30
N TYR A 38 10.97 15.56 -7.43
CA TYR A 38 10.89 14.60 -6.34
C TYR A 38 11.79 15.16 -5.24
N GLN A 39 11.19 15.74 -4.20
CA GLN A 39 11.94 16.31 -3.10
C GLN A 39 12.63 15.17 -2.35
N ASP A 40 13.94 15.26 -2.28
CA ASP A 40 14.88 14.38 -1.57
C ASP A 40 14.68 14.38 -0.03
N ALA A 41 13.48 14.58 0.45
CA ALA A 41 13.17 14.59 1.88
C ALA A 41 12.96 13.13 2.34
N THR A 42 13.90 12.62 3.12
CA THR A 42 13.65 11.47 3.98
C THR A 42 12.39 11.77 4.81
N PRO A 43 11.41 10.85 4.87
CA PRO A 43 10.20 11.11 5.63
C PRO A 43 10.52 11.27 7.12
N ASP A 44 10.35 12.50 7.64
CA ASP A 44 10.67 12.86 9.02
C ASP A 44 9.69 12.31 10.05
N THR A 45 8.57 11.73 9.62
CA THR A 45 7.53 11.23 10.53
C THR A 45 7.07 9.82 10.17
N ASP A 46 6.62 9.07 11.17
CA ASP A 46 6.00 7.75 11.00
C ASP A 46 4.80 7.78 10.05
N ALA A 47 4.02 8.84 10.08
CA ALA A 47 2.87 9.01 9.20
C ALA A 47 3.29 9.15 7.73
N ALA A 48 4.30 9.98 7.44
CA ALA A 48 4.83 10.17 6.09
C ALA A 48 5.49 8.89 5.55
N LEU A 49 6.15 8.13 6.44
CA LEU A 49 6.77 6.86 6.09
C LEU A 49 5.72 5.82 5.67
N LEU A 50 4.66 5.65 6.47
CA LEU A 50 3.57 4.74 6.14
C LEU A 50 2.81 5.18 4.88
N ASP A 51 2.59 6.49 4.72
CA ASP A 51 1.95 7.02 3.51
C ASP A 51 2.78 6.71 2.27
N GLY A 52 4.09 6.88 2.33
CA GLY A 52 5.01 6.50 1.25
C GLY A 52 4.87 5.02 0.88
N PHE A 53 4.89 4.10 1.84
CA PHE A 53 4.73 2.67 1.58
C PHE A 53 3.33 2.27 1.06
N ARG A 54 2.29 3.06 1.32
CA ARG A 54 0.96 2.84 0.72
C ARG A 54 0.90 3.19 -0.76
N HIS A 55 1.84 4.00 -1.26
CA HIS A 55 1.85 4.52 -2.63
C HIS A 55 2.87 3.83 -3.56
N VAL A 56 3.85 3.09 -3.03
CA VAL A 56 4.76 2.28 -3.84
C VAL A 56 4.28 0.84 -3.94
N GLU A 57 4.66 0.13 -5.00
CA GLU A 57 4.35 -1.29 -5.15
C GLU A 57 5.23 -2.16 -4.25
N VAL A 58 4.65 -3.24 -3.71
CA VAL A 58 5.38 -4.19 -2.84
C VAL A 58 6.54 -4.83 -3.60
N ALA A 59 6.42 -5.03 -4.91
CA ALA A 59 7.51 -5.52 -5.75
C ALA A 59 8.72 -4.58 -5.71
N SER A 60 8.52 -3.27 -5.89
CA SER A 60 9.59 -2.26 -5.81
C SER A 60 10.22 -2.18 -4.41
N VAL A 61 9.42 -2.39 -3.35
CA VAL A 61 9.94 -2.49 -1.97
C VAL A 61 10.79 -3.74 -1.79
N SER A 62 10.39 -4.86 -2.39
CA SER A 62 11.16 -6.12 -2.36
C SER A 62 12.54 -5.96 -2.99
N ASP A 63 12.58 -5.37 -4.18
CA ASP A 63 13.81 -5.08 -4.90
C ASP A 63 14.74 -4.15 -4.11
N ALA A 64 14.15 -3.11 -3.50
CA ALA A 64 14.91 -2.18 -2.66
C ALA A 64 15.54 -2.87 -1.45
N LEU A 65 14.80 -3.72 -0.74
CA LEU A 65 15.32 -4.45 0.42
C LEU A 65 16.37 -5.48 0.05
N GLU A 66 16.23 -6.14 -1.08
CA GLU A 66 17.22 -7.07 -1.60
C GLU A 66 18.53 -6.34 -1.92
N GLN A 67 18.48 -5.18 -2.57
CA GLN A 67 19.65 -4.35 -2.85
C GLN A 67 20.33 -3.83 -1.58
N ILE A 68 19.57 -3.48 -0.54
CA ILE A 68 20.09 -2.95 0.73
C ILE A 68 20.72 -4.05 1.59
N SER A 69 20.09 -5.21 1.66
CA SER A 69 20.44 -6.23 2.67
C SER A 69 20.79 -7.62 2.11
N GLY A 70 20.52 -7.87 0.83
CA GLY A 70 20.62 -9.21 0.24
C GLY A 70 19.63 -10.23 0.82
N ARG A 71 18.62 -9.78 1.57
CA ARG A 71 17.70 -10.66 2.31
C ARG A 71 16.31 -10.66 1.69
N LYS A 72 15.74 -11.85 1.58
CA LYS A 72 14.32 -12.03 1.25
C LYS A 72 13.46 -11.63 2.44
N MET A 73 12.62 -10.61 2.27
CA MET A 73 11.76 -10.08 3.33
C MET A 73 10.26 -10.18 2.98
N TYR A 74 9.91 -10.86 1.90
CA TYR A 74 8.52 -11.11 1.50
C TYR A 74 8.05 -12.52 1.91
N MET A 75 6.77 -12.63 2.26
CA MET A 75 6.13 -13.89 2.62
C MET A 75 5.88 -14.77 1.38
N SER A 76 5.62 -16.05 1.58
CA SER A 76 5.42 -16.97 0.47
C SER A 76 4.12 -16.67 -0.31
N GLN A 77 4.04 -17.22 -1.52
CA GLN A 77 2.84 -17.12 -2.35
C GLN A 77 1.57 -17.72 -1.71
N ARG A 78 1.67 -18.42 -0.60
CA ARG A 78 0.52 -18.94 0.15
C ARG A 78 -0.18 -17.85 0.98
N MET A 79 0.54 -16.80 1.36
CA MET A 79 0.00 -15.65 2.07
C MET A 79 -0.81 -14.78 1.11
N ARG A 80 -2.14 -14.92 1.14
CA ARG A 80 -3.03 -14.27 0.17
C ARG A 80 -4.07 -13.37 0.83
N PRO A 81 -4.48 -12.29 0.15
CA PRO A 81 -5.56 -11.46 0.65
C PRO A 81 -6.91 -12.19 0.52
N ILE A 82 -7.80 -11.97 1.47
CA ILE A 82 -9.17 -12.49 1.40
C ILE A 82 -10.06 -11.70 0.42
N PHE A 83 -9.63 -10.50 0.04
CA PHE A 83 -10.15 -9.69 -1.06
C PHE A 83 -9.07 -8.69 -1.50
N PRO A 84 -9.11 -8.15 -2.75
CA PRO A 84 -8.11 -7.20 -3.24
C PRO A 84 -7.98 -5.99 -2.32
N THR A 85 -6.76 -5.73 -1.85
CA THR A 85 -6.50 -4.66 -0.89
C THR A 85 -5.03 -4.24 -0.92
N LYS A 86 -4.73 -3.03 -0.43
CA LYS A 86 -3.38 -2.51 -0.23
C LYS A 86 -3.31 -1.78 1.10
N PHE A 87 -2.26 -2.00 1.87
CA PHE A 87 -2.02 -1.28 3.13
C PHE A 87 -0.55 -1.23 3.50
N ALA A 88 -0.20 -0.33 4.42
CA ALA A 88 1.02 -0.36 5.20
C ALA A 88 0.74 0.07 6.64
N GLY A 89 1.46 -0.52 7.61
CA GLY A 89 1.32 -0.20 9.02
C GLY A 89 2.42 -0.83 9.87
N PHE A 90 2.48 -0.45 11.15
CA PHE A 90 3.45 -0.99 12.10
C PHE A 90 3.00 -2.32 12.68
N ALA A 91 3.90 -3.29 12.75
CA ALA A 91 3.60 -4.63 13.24
C ALA A 91 3.27 -4.63 14.73
N VAL A 92 2.09 -5.17 15.07
CA VAL A 92 1.73 -5.69 16.40
C VAL A 92 1.77 -7.21 16.28
N THR A 93 2.82 -7.83 16.79
CA THR A 93 3.05 -9.26 16.66
C THR A 93 2.34 -10.05 17.76
N VAL A 94 1.80 -11.22 17.41
CA VAL A 94 1.15 -12.16 18.33
C VAL A 94 1.53 -13.59 17.98
N LEU A 95 1.83 -14.39 19.01
CA LEU A 95 2.12 -15.81 18.87
C LEU A 95 1.10 -16.64 19.63
N LEU A 96 0.51 -17.60 18.93
CA LEU A 96 -0.32 -18.67 19.51
C LEU A 96 0.42 -20.01 19.42
N LYS A 97 0.55 -20.69 20.55
CA LYS A 97 1.11 -22.03 20.67
C LYS A 97 0.00 -23.08 20.69
N LYS A 98 0.23 -24.20 20.00
CA LYS A 98 -0.69 -25.34 19.99
C LYS A 98 -0.73 -26.00 21.36
N GLU A 99 -1.89 -25.91 22.01
CA GLU A 99 -2.11 -26.46 23.35
C GLU A 99 -3.61 -26.76 23.54
N SER A 100 -3.96 -28.04 23.65
CA SER A 100 -5.34 -28.39 24.01
C SER A 100 -5.61 -28.00 25.46
N ASN A 101 -6.64 -27.19 25.68
CA ASN A 101 -6.96 -26.66 27.00
C ASN A 101 -8.45 -26.37 27.16
N HIS A 102 -8.88 -26.16 28.42
CA HIS A 102 -10.23 -25.71 28.79
C HIS A 102 -10.19 -24.37 29.55
N ASP A 103 -9.07 -23.65 29.46
CA ASP A 103 -8.91 -22.34 30.11
C ASP A 103 -9.66 -21.27 29.29
N PRO A 104 -10.69 -20.64 29.85
CA PRO A 104 -11.45 -19.59 29.17
C PRO A 104 -10.60 -18.36 28.83
N ASN A 105 -9.45 -18.19 29.51
CA ASN A 105 -8.54 -17.07 29.31
C ASN A 105 -7.33 -17.41 28.44
N ALA A 106 -7.27 -18.63 27.90
CA ALA A 106 -6.10 -19.08 27.11
C ALA A 106 -5.71 -18.13 25.98
N LEU A 107 -6.66 -17.39 25.41
CA LEU A 107 -6.48 -16.46 24.31
C LEU A 107 -6.64 -14.98 24.68
N ALA A 108 -6.80 -14.66 25.97
CA ALA A 108 -7.07 -13.28 26.43
C ALA A 108 -5.99 -12.28 25.98
N GLY A 109 -4.72 -12.70 25.97
CA GLY A 109 -3.61 -11.83 25.56
C GLY A 109 -3.64 -11.41 24.07
N MET A 110 -4.18 -12.25 23.18
CA MET A 110 -4.32 -11.85 21.78
C MET A 110 -5.38 -10.76 21.58
N LEU A 111 -6.44 -10.77 22.39
CA LEU A 111 -7.48 -9.74 22.38
C LEU A 111 -6.93 -8.44 22.99
N ALA A 112 -6.22 -8.54 24.11
CA ALA A 112 -5.56 -7.40 24.74
C ALA A 112 -4.55 -6.71 23.79
N ALA A 113 -3.86 -7.46 22.93
CA ALA A 113 -2.96 -6.90 21.92
C ALA A 113 -3.71 -6.02 20.88
N ILE A 114 -4.95 -6.35 20.56
CA ILE A 114 -5.80 -5.49 19.71
C ILE A 114 -6.21 -4.24 20.48
N ASP A 115 -6.70 -4.40 21.73
CA ASP A 115 -7.20 -3.29 22.53
C ASP A 115 -6.12 -2.28 22.91
N GLN A 116 -4.87 -2.70 23.00
CA GLN A 116 -3.71 -1.85 23.31
C GLN A 116 -2.96 -1.37 22.06
N GLY A 117 -3.24 -1.95 20.90
CA GLY A 117 -2.55 -1.62 19.66
C GLY A 117 -2.88 -0.19 19.18
N PRO A 118 -1.87 0.58 18.74
CA PRO A 118 -2.09 1.93 18.21
C PRO A 118 -2.77 1.90 16.85
N ALA A 119 -3.36 3.02 16.44
CA ALA A 119 -3.84 3.21 15.08
C ALA A 119 -2.72 3.03 14.05
N ASN A 120 -3.07 2.67 12.82
CA ASN A 120 -2.13 2.32 11.73
C ASN A 120 -1.26 1.09 12.01
N SER A 121 -1.66 0.23 12.94
CA SER A 121 -0.99 -1.07 13.14
C SER A 121 -1.43 -2.10 12.10
N VAL A 122 -0.54 -3.05 11.83
CA VAL A 122 -0.85 -4.32 11.19
C VAL A 122 -0.74 -5.42 12.24
N TYR A 123 -1.82 -6.15 12.44
CA TYR A 123 -1.84 -7.26 13.38
C TYR A 123 -1.21 -8.50 12.73
N VAL A 124 -0.01 -8.88 13.17
CA VAL A 124 0.74 -10.02 12.64
C VAL A 124 0.64 -11.17 13.61
N MET A 125 -0.19 -12.17 13.28
CA MET A 125 -0.41 -13.34 14.12
C MET A 125 0.23 -14.58 13.53
N VAL A 126 1.03 -15.27 14.34
CA VAL A 126 1.53 -16.60 14.02
C VAL A 126 0.75 -17.64 14.83
N VAL A 127 0.15 -18.59 14.14
CA VAL A 127 -0.56 -19.74 14.72
C VAL A 127 0.31 -20.98 14.48
N GLU A 128 0.93 -21.50 15.50
CA GLU A 128 1.82 -22.66 15.40
C GLU A 128 1.10 -23.86 14.74
N ASP A 129 1.61 -24.39 13.63
CA ASP A 129 0.98 -25.46 12.83
C ASP A 129 -0.48 -25.12 12.43
N GLY A 130 -0.80 -23.84 12.25
CA GLY A 130 -2.16 -23.34 12.16
C GLY A 130 -2.78 -23.28 10.75
N ALA A 131 -2.22 -23.96 9.74
CA ALA A 131 -2.71 -23.86 8.37
C ALA A 131 -4.23 -24.16 8.21
N ASN A 132 -4.78 -25.05 9.04
CA ASN A 132 -6.19 -25.41 9.06
C ASN A 132 -6.94 -24.89 10.30
N ILE A 133 -6.43 -23.86 10.95
CA ILE A 133 -7.03 -23.25 12.15
C ILE A 133 -7.27 -21.76 11.89
N ALA A 134 -8.50 -21.32 12.11
CA ALA A 134 -8.81 -19.89 12.07
C ALA A 134 -8.25 -19.21 13.34
N GLY A 135 -7.18 -18.41 13.14
CA GLY A 135 -6.60 -17.56 14.18
C GLY A 135 -7.45 -16.33 14.45
N MET A 136 -8.18 -15.85 13.45
CA MET A 136 -9.08 -14.70 13.59
C MET A 136 -10.39 -14.86 12.81
N GLY A 137 -11.35 -14.00 13.16
CA GLY A 137 -12.65 -13.90 12.47
C GLY A 137 -13.26 -12.52 12.64
N GLY A 138 -14.57 -12.41 12.39
CA GLY A 138 -15.30 -11.16 12.30
C GLY A 138 -15.23 -10.27 13.56
N LEU A 139 -15.26 -10.83 14.77
CA LEU A 139 -15.17 -10.03 16.00
C LEU A 139 -13.83 -9.29 16.13
N MET A 140 -12.73 -10.01 15.90
CA MET A 140 -11.40 -9.42 15.96
C MET A 140 -11.20 -8.40 14.84
N GLY A 141 -11.66 -8.72 13.61
CA GLY A 141 -11.61 -7.78 12.48
C GLY A 141 -12.39 -6.50 12.75
N THR A 142 -13.58 -6.60 13.38
CA THR A 142 -14.37 -5.43 13.79
C THR A 142 -13.62 -4.59 14.81
N ALA A 143 -13.05 -5.21 15.85
CA ALA A 143 -12.29 -4.50 16.87
C ALA A 143 -11.09 -3.75 16.27
N MET A 144 -10.33 -4.39 15.41
CA MET A 144 -9.20 -3.77 14.70
C MET A 144 -9.65 -2.64 13.76
N HIS A 145 -10.75 -2.85 13.01
CA HIS A 145 -11.30 -1.85 12.10
C HIS A 145 -11.69 -0.55 12.82
N VAL A 146 -12.45 -0.64 13.92
CA VAL A 146 -12.88 0.55 14.67
C VAL A 146 -11.74 1.23 15.43
N ARG A 147 -10.62 0.54 15.62
CA ARG A 147 -9.39 1.08 16.21
C ARG A 147 -8.40 1.60 15.15
N ASN A 148 -8.80 1.64 13.87
CA ASN A 148 -8.00 2.12 12.75
C ASN A 148 -6.68 1.34 12.54
N PHE A 149 -6.71 0.02 12.74
CA PHE A 149 -5.64 -0.82 12.23
C PHE A 149 -5.63 -0.80 10.70
N SER A 150 -4.46 -0.84 10.10
CA SER A 150 -4.32 -0.87 8.64
C SER A 150 -4.71 -2.21 8.02
N GLY A 151 -4.58 -3.30 8.78
CA GLY A 151 -4.91 -4.65 8.33
C GLY A 151 -4.41 -5.73 9.27
N ALA A 152 -4.52 -6.99 8.84
CA ALA A 152 -4.00 -8.14 9.55
C ALA A 152 -3.29 -9.11 8.61
N VAL A 153 -2.25 -9.78 9.12
CA VAL A 153 -1.51 -10.88 8.47
C VAL A 153 -1.52 -12.07 9.40
N ILE A 154 -2.10 -13.17 8.96
CA ILE A 154 -2.34 -14.36 9.78
C ILE A 154 -1.59 -15.56 9.19
N ASP A 155 -0.50 -15.95 9.84
CA ASP A 155 0.17 -17.22 9.52
C ASP A 155 -0.65 -18.36 10.12
N GLY A 156 -1.72 -18.67 9.40
CA GLY A 156 -2.81 -19.55 9.78
C GLY A 156 -4.04 -19.27 8.93
N GLY A 157 -5.18 -19.86 9.32
CA GLY A 157 -6.45 -19.62 8.66
C GLY A 157 -7.21 -18.41 9.20
N VAL A 158 -8.22 -17.98 8.45
CA VAL A 158 -9.19 -16.94 8.81
C VAL A 158 -10.61 -17.44 8.55
N ARG A 159 -11.60 -16.90 9.28
CA ARG A 159 -13.04 -17.18 9.05
C ARG A 159 -13.85 -15.88 8.97
N ASP A 160 -15.15 -15.97 8.74
CA ASP A 160 -16.09 -14.86 8.62
C ASP A 160 -15.75 -13.87 7.47
N VAL A 161 -15.19 -14.40 6.40
CA VAL A 161 -14.61 -13.61 5.28
C VAL A 161 -15.64 -12.71 4.62
N ALA A 162 -16.90 -13.16 4.46
CA ALA A 162 -17.98 -12.35 3.91
C ALA A 162 -18.23 -11.08 4.75
N TYR A 163 -18.14 -11.20 6.07
CA TYR A 163 -18.30 -10.10 6.99
C TYR A 163 -17.08 -9.16 6.98
N LEU A 164 -15.87 -9.72 6.99
CA LEU A 164 -14.63 -8.96 6.89
C LEU A 164 -14.57 -8.14 5.59
N ASN A 165 -14.99 -8.73 4.48
CA ASN A 165 -15.12 -8.02 3.21
C ASN A 165 -16.18 -6.91 3.28
N LYS A 166 -17.34 -7.17 3.89
CA LYS A 166 -18.41 -6.17 4.07
C LYS A 166 -17.94 -4.93 4.83
N ILE A 167 -17.14 -5.10 5.89
CA ILE A 167 -16.60 -3.97 6.67
C ILE A 167 -15.33 -3.36 6.05
N GLY A 168 -14.79 -3.95 4.97
CA GLY A 168 -13.59 -3.48 4.28
C GLY A 168 -12.30 -3.63 5.09
N PHE A 169 -12.23 -4.58 6.06
CA PHE A 169 -11.03 -4.77 6.87
C PHE A 169 -10.04 -5.72 6.16
N PRO A 170 -8.84 -5.23 5.76
CA PRO A 170 -7.86 -6.01 5.01
C PRO A 170 -7.27 -7.16 5.81
N VAL A 171 -7.27 -8.37 5.27
CA VAL A 171 -6.65 -9.54 5.88
C VAL A 171 -5.90 -10.35 4.84
N TYR A 172 -4.66 -10.74 5.17
CA TYR A 172 -3.87 -11.76 4.48
C TYR A 172 -3.78 -13.00 5.35
N SER A 173 -3.90 -14.18 4.76
CA SER A 173 -3.84 -15.44 5.49
C SER A 173 -3.34 -16.58 4.62
N LEU A 174 -2.97 -17.71 5.23
CA LEU A 174 -2.64 -18.95 4.51
C LEU A 174 -3.86 -19.65 3.93
N GLY A 175 -5.07 -19.29 4.38
CA GLY A 175 -6.31 -19.90 3.89
C GLY A 175 -7.54 -19.47 4.65
N ILE A 176 -8.70 -19.93 4.14
CA ILE A 176 -10.02 -19.69 4.73
C ILE A 176 -10.54 -21.01 5.27
N VAL A 177 -10.79 -21.08 6.58
CA VAL A 177 -11.27 -22.32 7.23
C VAL A 177 -12.32 -21.97 8.30
N PRO A 178 -13.41 -22.75 8.45
CA PRO A 178 -14.48 -22.46 9.42
C PRO A 178 -14.17 -23.01 10.84
N SER A 179 -12.90 -23.18 11.19
CA SER A 179 -12.45 -23.73 12.46
C SER A 179 -12.32 -22.66 13.56
N THR A 180 -11.74 -23.02 14.69
CA THR A 180 -11.47 -22.12 15.82
C THR A 180 -10.15 -22.45 16.51
N SER A 181 -9.47 -21.44 17.03
CA SER A 181 -8.31 -21.60 17.91
C SER A 181 -8.70 -21.84 19.38
N ILE A 182 -9.96 -21.58 19.76
CA ILE A 182 -10.46 -21.79 21.12
C ILE A 182 -10.33 -23.26 21.52
N SER A 183 -9.82 -23.51 22.73
CA SER A 183 -9.52 -24.84 23.29
C SER A 183 -8.42 -25.65 22.59
N HIS A 184 -7.83 -25.10 21.51
CA HIS A 184 -6.77 -25.76 20.74
C HIS A 184 -5.44 -25.01 20.81
N TYR A 185 -5.47 -23.75 21.24
CA TYR A 185 -4.29 -22.88 21.29
C TYR A 185 -4.26 -22.08 22.58
N ARG A 186 -3.04 -21.67 22.96
CA ARG A 186 -2.79 -20.72 24.04
C ARG A 186 -1.98 -19.53 23.50
N PHE A 187 -2.32 -18.34 23.97
CA PHE A 187 -1.52 -17.13 23.75
C PHE A 187 -0.14 -17.29 24.39
N ALA A 188 0.92 -17.10 23.60
CA ALA A 188 2.29 -17.22 24.05
C ALA A 188 3.00 -15.86 24.23
N GLY A 189 2.53 -14.82 23.53
CA GLY A 189 3.09 -13.48 23.68
C GLY A 189 2.58 -12.52 22.61
N ALA A 190 2.66 -11.22 22.94
CA ALA A 190 2.45 -10.12 22.02
C ALA A 190 3.66 -9.18 22.02
N ASN A 191 3.87 -8.47 20.92
CA ASN A 191 4.99 -7.56 20.72
C ASN A 191 6.37 -8.22 20.96
N ILE A 192 6.47 -9.51 20.64
CA ILE A 192 7.69 -10.31 20.65
C ILE A 192 8.12 -10.60 19.20
N PRO A 193 9.41 -10.88 18.96
CA PRO A 193 9.84 -11.36 17.64
C PRO A 193 9.13 -12.66 17.27
N VAL A 194 8.61 -12.71 16.03
CA VAL A 194 7.97 -13.91 15.47
C VAL A 194 8.55 -14.24 14.10
N VAL A 195 8.32 -15.44 13.61
CA VAL A 195 8.57 -15.80 12.20
C VAL A 195 7.23 -16.08 11.56
N CYS A 196 6.80 -15.19 10.66
CA CYS A 196 5.51 -15.25 9.98
C CYS A 196 5.72 -15.71 8.54
N ASP A 197 5.19 -16.86 8.18
CA ASP A 197 5.39 -17.52 6.87
C ASP A 197 6.86 -17.48 6.38
N GLY A 198 7.79 -17.81 7.29
CA GLY A 198 9.23 -17.86 7.03
C GLY A 198 9.97 -16.53 7.10
N VAL A 199 9.29 -15.42 7.37
CA VAL A 199 9.89 -14.07 7.47
C VAL A 199 9.94 -13.61 8.93
N PRO A 200 11.09 -13.18 9.46
CA PRO A 200 11.20 -12.61 10.79
C PRO A 200 10.47 -11.25 10.84
N VAL A 201 9.65 -11.06 11.88
CA VAL A 201 8.91 -9.83 12.14
C VAL A 201 9.12 -9.42 13.60
N ASN A 202 9.58 -8.20 13.81
CA ASN A 202 9.65 -7.60 15.14
C ASN A 202 8.48 -6.62 15.32
N ALA A 203 8.06 -6.42 16.55
CA ALA A 203 7.10 -5.36 16.85
C ALA A 203 7.66 -4.00 16.40
N GLY A 204 6.82 -3.22 15.70
CA GLY A 204 7.22 -1.93 15.15
C GLY A 204 7.92 -1.96 13.77
N ASP A 205 8.25 -3.12 13.22
CA ASP A 205 8.61 -3.24 11.81
C ASP A 205 7.43 -2.78 10.94
N ILE A 206 7.69 -2.30 9.73
CA ILE A 206 6.59 -1.96 8.81
C ILE A 206 6.21 -3.21 8.02
N VAL A 207 4.91 -3.44 7.94
CA VAL A 207 4.33 -4.49 7.08
C VAL A 207 3.52 -3.81 6.00
N ALA A 208 3.90 -4.03 4.75
CA ALA A 208 3.18 -3.55 3.58
C ALA A 208 2.64 -4.74 2.77
N ALA A 209 1.50 -4.54 2.15
CA ALA A 209 0.84 -5.58 1.35
C ALA A 209 0.04 -4.97 0.20
N ASP A 210 0.03 -5.67 -0.94
CA ASP A 210 -0.80 -5.39 -2.11
C ASP A 210 -1.14 -6.70 -2.86
N ALA A 211 -1.56 -6.60 -4.12
CA ALA A 211 -1.97 -7.77 -4.91
C ALA A 211 -0.85 -8.82 -5.07
N ASP A 212 0.40 -8.43 -5.01
CA ASP A 212 1.56 -9.34 -5.15
C ASP A 212 1.84 -10.13 -3.89
N GLY A 213 1.56 -9.57 -2.71
CA GLY A 213 1.76 -10.26 -1.45
C GLY A 213 2.05 -9.35 -0.26
N VAL A 214 2.79 -9.88 0.70
CA VAL A 214 3.14 -9.21 1.96
C VAL A 214 4.65 -9.12 2.09
N ILE A 215 5.15 -7.95 2.46
CA ILE A 215 6.56 -7.70 2.74
C ILE A 215 6.75 -7.09 4.13
N VAL A 216 7.85 -7.44 4.78
CA VAL A 216 8.27 -6.90 6.08
C VAL A 216 9.47 -5.99 5.87
N ILE A 217 9.37 -4.77 6.32
CA ILE A 217 10.41 -3.75 6.22
C ILE A 217 10.95 -3.49 7.63
N PRO A 218 12.21 -3.90 7.95
CA PRO A 218 12.80 -3.61 9.24
C PRO A 218 12.80 -2.11 9.53
N ARG A 219 12.36 -1.73 10.72
CA ARG A 219 12.20 -0.32 11.11
C ARG A 219 13.45 0.51 10.87
N ALA A 220 14.61 -0.07 11.13
CA ALA A 220 15.91 0.60 11.01
C ALA A 220 16.30 0.98 9.57
N SER A 221 15.81 0.24 8.58
CA SER A 221 16.08 0.50 7.15
C SER A 221 14.92 1.11 6.40
N ALA A 222 13.80 1.39 7.07
CA ALA A 222 12.55 1.75 6.42
C ALA A 222 12.65 3.02 5.56
N ALA A 223 13.29 4.08 6.05
CA ALA A 223 13.43 5.33 5.29
C ALA A 223 14.30 5.14 4.03
N GLN A 224 15.40 4.38 4.16
CA GLN A 224 16.27 4.06 3.03
C GLN A 224 15.55 3.15 2.01
N ALA A 225 14.81 2.15 2.49
CA ALA A 225 14.05 1.24 1.65
C ALA A 225 12.94 1.98 0.89
N LEU A 226 12.22 2.90 1.56
CA LEU A 226 11.19 3.70 0.90
C LEU A 226 11.78 4.56 -0.22
N LYS A 227 12.87 5.30 0.06
CA LYS A 227 13.51 6.14 -0.95
C LYS A 227 13.89 5.31 -2.19
N LEU A 228 14.58 4.19 -1.99
CA LEU A 228 15.00 3.34 -3.09
C LEU A 228 13.81 2.71 -3.83
N ALA A 229 12.81 2.24 -3.09
CA ALA A 229 11.60 1.67 -3.69
C ALA A 229 10.87 2.70 -4.58
N GLN A 230 10.75 3.94 -4.14
CA GLN A 230 10.16 5.03 -4.92
C GLN A 230 10.94 5.35 -6.19
N GLU A 231 12.28 5.30 -6.14
CA GLU A 231 13.13 5.48 -7.32
C GLU A 231 12.95 4.34 -8.33
N LEU A 232 12.82 3.10 -7.85
CA LEU A 232 12.60 1.92 -8.68
C LEU A 232 11.22 1.95 -9.33
N ASP A 233 10.19 2.20 -8.54
CA ASP A 233 8.80 2.33 -8.95
C ASP A 233 8.61 3.43 -10.02
N PHE A 234 9.20 4.59 -9.82
CA PHE A 234 9.19 5.68 -10.79
C PHE A 234 9.85 5.30 -12.13
N LYS A 235 11.00 4.62 -12.08
CA LYS A 235 11.69 4.16 -13.30
C LYS A 235 10.84 3.17 -14.06
N GLU A 236 10.28 2.18 -13.38
CA GLU A 236 9.44 1.15 -14.00
C GLU A 236 8.19 1.75 -14.66
N HIS A 237 7.45 2.60 -13.94
CA HIS A 237 6.29 3.29 -14.50
C HIS A 237 6.63 4.19 -15.70
N SER A 238 7.81 4.81 -15.68
CA SER A 238 8.30 5.60 -16.82
C SER A 238 8.60 4.73 -18.06
N MET A 239 9.04 3.49 -17.85
CA MET A 239 9.32 2.54 -18.94
C MET A 239 8.04 2.08 -19.65
N TYR A 240 6.91 1.99 -18.97
CA TYR A 240 5.64 1.57 -19.58
C TYR A 240 5.25 2.46 -20.75
N ALA A 241 5.36 3.78 -20.61
CA ALA A 241 5.06 4.72 -21.69
C ALA A 241 5.99 4.55 -22.89
N ILE A 242 7.26 4.23 -22.66
CA ILE A 242 8.23 3.94 -23.74
C ILE A 242 7.87 2.64 -24.46
N ILE A 243 7.56 1.58 -23.70
CA ILE A 243 7.14 0.30 -24.26
C ILE A 243 5.88 0.46 -25.10
N GLU A 244 4.87 1.19 -24.60
CA GLU A 244 3.63 1.45 -25.34
C GLU A 244 3.89 2.19 -26.66
N LYS A 245 4.77 3.19 -26.63
CA LYS A 245 5.11 4.02 -27.79
C LYS A 245 5.89 3.26 -28.85
N PHE A 246 6.93 2.54 -28.44
CA PHE A 246 7.88 1.89 -29.37
C PHE A 246 7.61 0.40 -29.58
N LYS A 247 6.70 -0.20 -28.82
CA LYS A 247 6.41 -1.64 -28.83
C LYS A 247 7.66 -2.51 -28.58
N SER A 248 8.60 -1.97 -27.81
CA SER A 248 9.90 -2.58 -27.54
C SER A 248 10.32 -2.38 -26.08
N ILE A 249 10.53 -3.47 -25.37
CA ILE A 249 11.10 -3.46 -24.01
C ILE A 249 12.60 -3.12 -24.05
N GLU A 250 13.31 -3.56 -25.08
CA GLU A 250 14.73 -3.25 -25.24
C GLU A 250 14.98 -1.74 -25.33
N GLU A 251 14.11 -1.01 -26.02
CA GLU A 251 14.21 0.44 -26.14
C GLU A 251 14.01 1.14 -24.79
N ALA A 252 13.07 0.67 -23.98
CA ALA A 252 12.86 1.19 -22.63
C ALA A 252 14.09 0.91 -21.74
N VAL A 253 14.61 -0.32 -21.76
CA VAL A 253 15.81 -0.72 -20.99
C VAL A 253 17.04 0.10 -21.40
N LYS A 254 17.24 0.39 -22.68
CA LYS A 254 18.35 1.26 -23.14
C LYS A 254 18.29 2.65 -22.55
N GLN A 255 17.06 3.22 -22.40
CA GLN A 255 16.89 4.58 -21.87
C GLN A 255 17.07 4.65 -20.35
N PHE A 256 16.63 3.64 -19.61
CA PHE A 256 16.64 3.62 -18.13
C PHE A 256 17.74 2.76 -17.53
N GLY A 257 18.45 1.96 -18.33
CA GLY A 257 19.64 1.19 -17.91
C GLY A 257 19.35 0.04 -16.96
N ARG A 258 18.11 -0.50 -16.97
CA ARG A 258 17.69 -1.57 -16.06
C ARG A 258 16.62 -2.48 -16.69
N LEU A 259 16.68 -3.77 -16.29
CA LEU A 259 15.54 -4.68 -16.08
C LEU A 259 15.32 -4.79 -14.60
#